data_f57ec6cde17f624c3ac281e5e8f2ae94
#
_entry.id   f57ec6cde17f624c3ac281e5e8f2ae94
#
_cell.length_a   1.000
_cell.length_b   1.000
_cell.length_c   1.000
_cell.angle_alpha   90.00
_cell.angle_beta   90.00
_cell.angle_gamma   90.00
#
_symmetry.space_group_name_H-M   'P 1'
#
loop_
_entity.id
_entity.type
_entity.pdbx_description
1 polymer ?
#
loop_
_entity_poly.entity_id
_entity_poly.type
_entity_poly.pdbx_seq_one_letter_code
_entity_poly.pdbx_strand_id
1 'polypeptide(L)'
;MAIASKTDNEILQEVGARLRAYRLQMNLSQAELAERAGVNRTTIRDAELGKDFQLSTMVKLLRALGRLGDLDAFLPAPSVSPIQLMKRQGKPRQRARKPSNG
;
A
#
# COMPACT_ATOMS: atom_id res chain seq x y z
N MET A 1 11.31 -1.86 14.14
CA MET A 1 10.20 -2.60 14.76
C MET A 1 9.77 -3.75 13.87
N ALA A 2 9.59 -4.90 14.45
CA ALA A 2 9.31 -6.10 13.65
C ALA A 2 7.81 -6.22 13.37
N ILE A 3 7.39 -5.65 12.27
CA ILE A 3 5.99 -5.72 11.88
C ILE A 3 5.53 -7.18 11.71
N ALA A 4 6.42 -8.05 11.23
CA ALA A 4 6.06 -9.42 10.93
C ALA A 4 5.59 -10.21 12.17
N SER A 5 5.93 -9.75 13.37
CA SER A 5 5.52 -10.44 14.59
C SER A 5 4.21 -9.89 15.17
N LYS A 6 3.56 -8.96 14.49
CA LYS A 6 2.34 -8.34 14.99
C LYS A 6 1.09 -8.97 14.38
N THR A 7 -0.01 -8.85 15.09
CA THR A 7 -1.30 -9.27 14.56
C THR A 7 -1.75 -8.29 13.47
N ASP A 8 -2.76 -8.69 12.70
CA ASP A 8 -3.30 -7.83 11.67
C ASP A 8 -3.78 -6.50 12.23
N ASN A 9 -4.49 -6.53 13.36
CA ASN A 9 -4.98 -5.31 13.97
C ASN A 9 -3.84 -4.42 14.45
N GLU A 10 -2.80 -5.01 15.00
CA GLU A 10 -1.64 -4.25 15.44
C GLU A 10 -0.94 -3.59 14.25
N ILE A 11 -0.88 -4.29 13.12
CA ILE A 11 -0.29 -3.73 11.91
C ILE A 11 -1.12 -2.57 11.39
N LEU A 12 -2.44 -2.72 11.37
CA LEU A 12 -3.30 -1.64 10.94
C LEU A 12 -3.15 -0.40 11.83
N GLN A 13 -3.02 -0.60 13.13
CA GLN A 13 -2.80 0.50 14.05
C GLN A 13 -1.45 1.17 13.81
N GLU A 14 -0.43 0.36 13.53
CA GLU A 14 0.89 0.90 13.25
C GLU A 14 0.89 1.71 11.95
N VAL A 15 0.25 1.19 10.91
CA VAL A 15 0.14 1.92 9.64
C VAL A 15 -0.61 3.23 9.87
N GLY A 16 -1.71 3.18 10.62
CA GLY A 16 -2.47 4.39 10.92
C GLY A 16 -1.65 5.42 11.67
N ALA A 17 -0.86 4.98 12.64
CA ALA A 17 0.00 5.89 13.38
C ALA A 17 1.05 6.54 12.49
N ARG A 18 1.61 5.79 11.55
CA ARG A 18 2.59 6.31 10.61
C ARG A 18 1.96 7.30 9.64
N LEU A 19 0.76 7.00 9.15
CA LEU A 19 0.05 7.94 8.29
C LEU A 19 -0.18 9.26 9.01
N ARG A 20 -0.59 9.18 10.28
CA ARG A 20 -0.80 10.38 11.08
C ARG A 20 0.49 11.16 11.25
N ALA A 21 1.59 10.46 11.53
CA ALA A 21 2.88 11.14 11.71
C ALA A 21 3.30 11.88 10.46
N TYR A 22 3.17 11.27 9.29
CA TYR A 22 3.50 11.94 8.04
C TYR A 22 2.60 13.14 7.78
N ARG A 23 1.31 13.00 8.09
CA ARG A 23 0.39 14.12 7.94
C ARG A 23 0.82 15.29 8.81
N LEU A 24 1.16 15.03 10.06
CA LEU A 24 1.58 16.07 10.98
C LEU A 24 2.89 16.70 10.57
N GLN A 25 3.80 15.94 9.99
CA GLN A 25 5.05 16.51 9.47
C GLN A 25 4.80 17.52 8.37
N MET A 26 3.71 17.37 7.63
CA MET A 26 3.35 18.32 6.59
C MET A 26 2.45 19.44 7.12
N ASN A 27 2.21 19.47 8.41
CA ASN A 27 1.34 20.48 9.03
C ASN A 27 -0.08 20.48 8.45
N LEU A 28 -0.58 19.29 8.13
CA LEU A 28 -1.92 19.16 7.57
C LEU A 28 -2.90 18.69 8.63
N SER A 29 -4.10 19.26 8.62
CA SER A 29 -5.20 18.71 9.39
C SER A 29 -5.74 17.49 8.65
N GLN A 30 -6.58 16.71 9.34
CA GLN A 30 -7.24 15.59 8.68
C GLN A 30 -8.10 16.07 7.51
N ALA A 31 -8.78 17.20 7.69
CA ALA A 31 -9.61 17.75 6.62
C ALA A 31 -8.77 18.17 5.42
N GLU A 32 -7.61 18.78 5.69
CA GLU A 32 -6.72 19.20 4.59
C GLU A 32 -6.15 18.01 3.83
N LEU A 33 -5.76 16.97 4.53
CA LEU A 33 -5.27 15.77 3.86
C LEU A 33 -6.39 15.10 3.05
N ALA A 34 -7.60 15.06 3.62
CA ALA A 34 -8.74 14.48 2.93
C ALA A 34 -9.01 15.20 1.62
N GLU A 35 -8.93 16.52 1.64
CA GLU A 35 -9.16 17.31 0.45
C GLU A 35 -8.08 17.01 -0.60
N ARG A 36 -6.82 16.97 -0.19
CA ARG A 36 -5.73 16.68 -1.12
C ARG A 36 -5.81 15.29 -1.70
N ALA A 37 -6.23 14.33 -0.89
CA ALA A 37 -6.30 12.94 -1.32
C ALA A 37 -7.59 12.63 -2.08
N GLY A 38 -8.59 13.50 -1.99
CA GLY A 38 -9.87 13.23 -2.64
C GLY A 38 -10.70 12.19 -1.91
N VAL A 39 -10.61 12.17 -0.57
CA VAL A 39 -11.39 11.25 0.26
C VAL A 39 -12.09 12.04 1.35
N ASN A 40 -12.98 11.39 2.07
CA ASN A 40 -13.67 12.03 3.19
C ASN A 40 -12.77 12.15 4.40
N ARG A 41 -12.99 13.18 5.21
CA ARG A 41 -12.24 13.34 6.44
C ARG A 41 -12.40 12.14 7.36
N THR A 42 -13.59 11.55 7.39
CA THR A 42 -13.83 10.35 8.20
C THR A 42 -12.93 9.21 7.76
N THR A 43 -12.65 9.09 6.46
CA THR A 43 -11.74 8.08 5.94
C THR A 43 -10.34 8.28 6.52
N ILE A 44 -9.87 9.51 6.60
CA ILE A 44 -8.56 9.80 7.19
C ILE A 44 -8.57 9.43 8.67
N ARG A 45 -9.60 9.87 9.40
CA ARG A 45 -9.68 9.59 10.82
C ARG A 45 -9.67 8.09 11.09
N ASP A 46 -10.47 7.34 10.33
CA ASP A 46 -10.57 5.90 10.55
C ASP A 46 -9.25 5.19 10.22
N ALA A 47 -8.60 5.60 9.13
CA ALA A 47 -7.31 5.01 8.77
C ALA A 47 -6.28 5.25 9.88
N GLU A 48 -6.24 6.46 10.42
CA GLU A 48 -5.28 6.78 11.48
C GLU A 48 -5.59 6.06 12.78
N LEU A 49 -6.84 5.66 12.98
CA LEU A 49 -7.22 4.88 14.15
C LEU A 49 -6.97 3.38 13.98
N GLY A 50 -6.51 2.97 12.82
CA GLY A 50 -6.21 1.57 12.58
C GLY A 50 -7.35 0.76 12.02
N LYS A 51 -8.37 1.43 11.51
CA LYS A 51 -9.46 0.71 10.84
C LYS A 51 -9.03 0.37 9.42
N ASP A 52 -9.59 -0.71 8.92
CA ASP A 52 -9.28 -1.17 7.57
C ASP A 52 -9.76 -0.16 6.52
N PHE A 53 -9.10 -0.14 5.39
CA PHE A 53 -9.50 0.70 4.27
C PHE A 53 -8.99 0.07 2.97
N GLN A 54 -9.54 0.53 1.86
CA GLN A 54 -9.21 -0.03 0.57
C GLN A 54 -7.80 0.34 0.15
N LEU A 55 -7.17 -0.54 -0.62
CA LEU A 55 -5.85 -0.27 -1.14
C LEU A 55 -5.82 0.98 -2.00
N SER A 56 -6.91 1.24 -2.75
CA SER A 56 -6.99 2.47 -3.54
C SER A 56 -6.92 3.71 -2.65
N THR A 57 -7.48 3.64 -1.46
CA THR A 57 -7.38 4.72 -0.49
C THR A 57 -5.93 4.91 -0.07
N MET A 58 -5.20 3.82 0.18
CA MET A 58 -3.78 3.91 0.53
C MET A 58 -3.00 4.64 -0.57
N VAL A 59 -3.25 4.30 -1.83
CA VAL A 59 -2.58 4.96 -2.95
C VAL A 59 -2.86 6.46 -2.93
N LYS A 60 -4.12 6.84 -2.71
CA LYS A 60 -4.49 8.25 -2.65
C LYS A 60 -3.81 8.98 -1.49
N LEU A 61 -3.75 8.35 -0.33
CA LEU A 61 -3.11 8.94 0.83
C LEU A 61 -1.62 9.12 0.62
N LEU A 62 -0.94 8.09 0.11
CA LEU A 62 0.49 8.19 -0.13
C LEU A 62 0.81 9.24 -1.17
N ARG A 63 -0.02 9.35 -2.20
CA ARG A 63 0.19 10.39 -3.21
C ARG A 63 0.06 11.78 -2.58
N ALA A 64 -0.97 11.98 -1.77
CA ALA A 64 -1.19 13.27 -1.13
C ALA A 64 -0.08 13.62 -0.13
N LEU A 65 0.51 12.60 0.49
CA LEU A 65 1.60 12.78 1.44
C LEU A 65 2.97 12.89 0.76
N GLY A 66 3.02 12.76 -0.57
CA GLY A 66 4.29 12.79 -1.27
C GLY A 66 5.13 11.55 -1.06
N ARG A 67 4.51 10.42 -0.74
CA ARG A 67 5.21 9.18 -0.43
C ARG A 67 4.78 8.02 -1.30
N LEU A 68 4.32 8.31 -2.50
CA LEU A 68 3.86 7.24 -3.39
C LEU A 68 4.96 6.25 -3.71
N GLY A 69 6.22 6.71 -3.73
CA GLY A 69 7.34 5.81 -3.98
C GLY A 69 7.54 4.74 -2.93
N ASP A 70 6.96 4.93 -1.74
CA ASP A 70 7.07 3.90 -0.71
C ASP A 70 6.42 2.58 -1.13
N LEU A 71 5.53 2.61 -2.12
CA LEU A 71 4.93 1.38 -2.62
C LEU A 71 5.94 0.45 -3.27
N ASP A 72 7.04 0.99 -3.78
CA ASP A 72 8.09 0.15 -4.34
C ASP A 72 8.75 -0.71 -3.27
N ALA A 73 8.87 -0.19 -2.06
CA ALA A 73 9.41 -0.95 -0.95
C ALA A 73 8.34 -1.81 -0.28
N PHE A 74 7.10 -1.37 -0.38
CA PHE A 74 5.99 -2.07 0.25
C PHE A 74 5.80 -3.47 -0.35
N LEU A 75 5.83 -3.55 -1.66
CA LEU A 75 5.68 -4.84 -2.33
C LEU A 75 6.51 -4.78 -3.61
N PRO A 76 7.83 -4.97 -3.47
CA PRO A 76 8.70 -4.86 -4.63
C PRO A 76 8.38 -5.93 -5.66
N ALA A 77 8.57 -5.57 -6.92
CA ALA A 77 8.39 -6.55 -7.97
C ALA A 77 9.40 -7.67 -7.78
N PRO A 78 8.98 -8.92 -7.92
CA PRO A 78 9.92 -10.02 -7.74
C PRO A 78 10.97 -10.00 -8.82
N SER A 79 12.21 -10.31 -8.44
CA SER A 79 13.26 -10.41 -9.43
C SER A 79 13.15 -11.76 -10.14
N VAL A 80 13.61 -11.78 -11.39
CA VAL A 80 13.55 -12.98 -12.20
C VAL A 80 14.98 -13.42 -12.46
N SER A 81 15.33 -14.64 -12.05
CA SER A 81 16.67 -15.15 -12.30
C SER A 81 16.85 -15.37 -13.80
N PRO A 82 18.11 -15.38 -14.28
CA PRO A 82 18.35 -15.66 -15.69
C PRO A 82 17.76 -16.98 -16.15
N ILE A 83 17.79 -17.98 -15.30
CA ILE A 83 17.23 -19.29 -15.64
C ILE A 83 15.72 -19.20 -15.83
N GLN A 84 15.05 -18.51 -14.93
CA GLN A 84 13.61 -18.34 -15.04
C GLN A 84 13.25 -17.55 -16.29
N LEU A 85 14.04 -16.56 -16.61
CA LEU A 85 13.80 -15.76 -17.78
C LEU A 85 13.92 -16.61 -19.05
N MET A 86 14.94 -17.45 -19.11
CA MET A 86 15.12 -18.33 -20.24
C MET A 86 13.94 -19.28 -20.39
N LYS A 87 13.46 -19.83 -19.31
CA LYS A 87 12.31 -20.73 -19.37
C LYS A 87 11.08 -20.01 -19.86
N ARG A 88 10.90 -18.78 -19.48
CA ARG A 88 9.76 -18.01 -19.94
C ARG A 88 9.81 -17.73 -21.42
N GLN A 89 11.00 -17.47 -21.93
CA GLN A 89 11.14 -17.21 -23.34
C GLN A 89 10.78 -18.40 -24.17
N GLY A 90 11.18 -19.58 -23.73
CA GLY A 90 10.87 -20.77 -24.46
C GLY A 90 9.42 -21.19 -24.29
N LYS A 91 8.82 -20.81 -23.17
CA LYS A 91 7.46 -21.24 -22.90
C LYS A 91 6.77 -20.13 -22.14
N PRO A 92 6.20 -19.19 -22.84
CA PRO A 92 5.61 -18.02 -22.20
C PRO A 92 4.60 -18.43 -21.16
N ARG A 93 4.74 -17.79 -19.98
CA ARG A 93 3.87 -18.02 -18.92
C ARG A 93 2.57 -17.41 -19.24
N GLN A 94 1.56 -18.17 -19.37
CA GLN A 94 0.29 -17.65 -19.69
C GLN A 94 -0.23 -16.86 -18.56
N ARG A 95 -0.21 -17.40 -17.43
CA ARG A 95 -0.61 -16.73 -16.27
C ARG A 95 -0.68 -17.77 -15.29
N ALA A 96 -0.68 -17.37 -14.11
CA ALA A 96 -0.68 -18.29 -13.05
C ALA A 96 -1.92 -19.11 -13.07
N ARG A 97 -3.01 -18.57 -13.53
CA ARG A 97 -4.17 -19.31 -13.44
C ARG A 97 -4.28 -20.11 -14.65
N LYS A 98 -4.95 -21.03 -14.59
CA LYS A 98 -5.19 -21.74 -15.57
C LYS A 98 -6.15 -21.22 -16.41
N PRO A 99 -6.15 -21.42 -17.41
CA PRO A 99 -6.99 -20.83 -18.32
C PRO A 99 -8.34 -21.33 -18.22
N SER A 100 -8.93 -21.11 -18.29
CA SER A 100 -10.04 -21.57 -18.13
C SER A 100 -10.60 -22.15 -19.05
N ASN A 101 -10.11 -21.85 -19.29
CA ASN A 101 -10.34 -22.11 -19.62
C ASN A 101 -10.22 -22.33 -19.94
N GLY A 102 -10.20 -22.15 -19.95
CA GLY A 102 -10.07 -22.45 -20.03
C GLY A 102 -9.79 -22.24 -19.88
#